data_d8b0c499a5b2477bcca3b28046cf66fb
#
_entry.id   d8b0c499a5b2477bcca3b28046cf66fb
#
_cell.length_a   1.000
_cell.length_b   1.000
_cell.length_c   1.000
_cell.angle_alpha   90.00
_cell.angle_beta   90.00
_cell.angle_gamma   90.00
#
_symmetry.space_group_name_H-M   'P 1'
#
loop_
_entity.id
_entity.type
_entity.pdbx_description
1 polymer ?
#
loop_
_entity_poly.entity_id
_entity_poly.type
_entity_poly.pdbx_seq_one_letter_code
_entity_poly.pdbx_strand_id
1 'polypeptide(L)'
;MASSLRIANKLPLEMLYHWERQCPDRTYLRQTINREYVDFTWGEVADEARRMVTALRHLGLVAGDKVALLSKNCAQWFIADLAMQMGQYVSVPIYPTANVDTIEYVLRHSEAKAIFVGKLDDWKSQEAGVPADLLRIAFPYDTMPASHQWDDLLEAHEPIPDSPVQAPDSLLSLVYTSGSTGKPKGAMLSVERYAWSCEKLVETVSLSQADRGFSYLPLAHITERVYIYGGSLYGGATIAFPESLDTFIEDVKRCRPTVFISVPRLWAMFRIKIHEKLPQKKLELLLKIPLVSSLIKSKLKKGLGLDQARVLGCGSAPVSPALLEWYLSIGLKVTEAWGMTENHAYSTINYPFRADKIGTVGKAGIGVTIKISDEGEILCRCEGMMLGYYKDPEHSAEAIDAEGWLHTGDMGKLDKEGYLTITGRMKDVFKTAKGKYVAPVPIEGLLGQEPIIEQLCVIGYGMPQPIALVQLAESAMKGNREEVNARLEAARVRVNDQLESHAKIRGILVVKTPWNIENGVLTPTMKIKRHLLEQKYAQVGDRWPSSQVVVWEE
;
A
#
# COMPACT_ATOMS: atom_id res chain seq x y z
N MET A 1 -28.37 -26.21 -14.21
CA MET A 1 -27.28 -25.38 -13.68
C MET A 1 -27.93 -24.09 -13.20
N ALA A 2 -27.97 -23.87 -11.90
CA ALA A 2 -28.48 -22.62 -11.35
C ALA A 2 -27.47 -21.50 -11.74
N SER A 3 -27.94 -20.52 -12.51
CA SER A 3 -27.22 -19.26 -12.72
C SER A 3 -27.02 -18.66 -11.34
N SER A 4 -25.82 -18.78 -10.78
CA SER A 4 -25.45 -17.99 -9.60
C SER A 4 -25.63 -16.52 -9.99
N LEU A 5 -26.44 -15.78 -9.25
CA LEU A 5 -26.58 -14.36 -9.43
C LEU A 5 -25.19 -13.72 -9.29
N ARG A 6 -24.75 -12.98 -10.30
CA ARG A 6 -23.48 -12.21 -10.23
C ARG A 6 -23.51 -11.28 -9.03
N ILE A 7 -22.42 -11.23 -8.26
CA ILE A 7 -22.26 -10.29 -7.14
C ILE A 7 -21.78 -8.89 -7.62
N ALA A 8 -21.12 -8.82 -8.79
CA ALA A 8 -20.72 -7.57 -9.45
C ALA A 8 -21.57 -7.32 -10.71
N ASN A 9 -21.91 -6.05 -10.97
CA ASN A 9 -22.68 -5.67 -12.15
C ASN A 9 -21.88 -5.82 -13.45
N LYS A 10 -20.60 -5.46 -13.40
CA LYS A 10 -19.66 -5.49 -14.53
C LYS A 10 -18.35 -6.13 -14.12
N LEU A 11 -17.77 -6.93 -15.01
CA LEU A 11 -16.43 -7.47 -14.83
C LEU A 11 -15.36 -6.51 -15.39
N PRO A 12 -14.08 -6.63 -15.00
CA PRO A 12 -13.05 -5.65 -15.38
C PRO A 12 -12.93 -5.44 -16.89
N LEU A 13 -12.92 -6.52 -17.69
CA LEU A 13 -12.85 -6.39 -19.15
C LEU A 13 -14.13 -5.81 -19.76
N GLU A 14 -15.31 -6.07 -19.17
CA GLU A 14 -16.55 -5.42 -19.62
C GLU A 14 -16.45 -3.88 -19.44
N MET A 15 -15.74 -3.42 -18.41
CA MET A 15 -15.47 -1.98 -18.21
C MET A 15 -14.47 -1.42 -19.21
N LEU A 16 -13.37 -2.16 -19.52
CA LEU A 16 -12.44 -1.75 -20.58
C LEU A 16 -13.19 -1.58 -21.91
N TYR A 17 -13.95 -2.57 -22.33
CA TYR A 17 -14.73 -2.52 -23.58
C TYR A 17 -15.84 -1.48 -23.56
N HIS A 18 -16.37 -1.15 -22.39
CA HIS A 18 -17.30 -0.02 -22.24
C HIS A 18 -16.61 1.31 -22.63
N TRP A 19 -15.44 1.60 -22.04
CA TRP A 19 -14.72 2.86 -22.31
C TRP A 19 -14.14 2.92 -23.73
N GLU A 20 -13.62 1.81 -24.23
CA GLU A 20 -13.18 1.68 -25.62
C GLU A 20 -14.29 2.08 -26.62
N ARG A 21 -15.53 1.66 -26.37
CA ARG A 21 -16.67 2.04 -27.23
C ARG A 21 -17.17 3.47 -27.00
N GLN A 22 -17.15 3.95 -25.75
CA GLN A 22 -17.73 5.25 -25.40
C GLN A 22 -16.78 6.43 -25.71
N CYS A 23 -15.49 6.23 -25.52
CA CYS A 23 -14.50 7.29 -25.66
C CYS A 23 -13.11 6.74 -26.08
N PRO A 24 -13.00 6.09 -27.27
CA PRO A 24 -11.77 5.42 -27.71
C PRO A 24 -10.55 6.33 -27.71
N ASP A 25 -10.72 7.59 -28.13
CA ASP A 25 -9.63 8.56 -28.30
C ASP A 25 -9.27 9.32 -27.01
N ARG A 26 -9.97 9.02 -25.91
CA ARG A 26 -9.67 9.66 -24.63
C ARG A 26 -8.48 9.01 -23.95
N THR A 27 -7.54 9.82 -23.46
CA THR A 27 -6.39 9.37 -22.68
C THR A 27 -6.86 8.62 -21.43
N TYR A 28 -6.43 7.36 -21.31
CA TYR A 28 -6.56 6.53 -20.12
C TYR A 28 -5.28 6.56 -19.29
N LEU A 29 -4.16 6.21 -19.89
CA LEU A 29 -2.87 6.12 -19.21
C LEU A 29 -1.91 7.20 -19.74
N ARG A 30 -1.10 7.73 -18.84
CA ARG A 30 -0.19 8.83 -19.10
C ARG A 30 1.17 8.53 -18.48
N GLN A 31 2.10 8.10 -19.31
CA GLN A 31 3.45 7.76 -18.87
C GLN A 31 4.38 8.96 -19.01
N THR A 32 5.12 9.32 -17.96
CA THR A 32 6.19 10.31 -18.06
C THR A 32 7.46 9.62 -18.54
N ILE A 33 8.03 10.11 -19.67
CA ILE A 33 9.30 9.67 -20.25
C ILE A 33 10.06 10.94 -20.68
N ASN A 34 11.31 11.09 -20.28
CA ASN A 34 12.15 12.27 -20.58
C ASN A 34 11.43 13.60 -20.28
N ARG A 35 10.70 13.65 -19.15
CA ARG A 35 9.90 14.80 -18.70
C ARG A 35 8.71 15.15 -19.60
N GLU A 36 8.39 14.35 -20.59
CA GLU A 36 7.22 14.51 -21.44
C GLU A 36 6.18 13.43 -21.20
N TYR A 37 4.91 13.71 -21.51
CA TYR A 37 3.85 12.71 -21.43
C TYR A 37 3.76 11.92 -22.74
N VAL A 38 3.77 10.61 -22.60
CA VAL A 38 3.31 9.67 -23.62
C VAL A 38 1.92 9.20 -23.15
N ASP A 39 0.92 9.54 -23.91
CA ASP A 39 -0.47 9.22 -23.63
C ASP A 39 -0.89 7.93 -24.35
N PHE A 40 -1.68 7.12 -23.67
CA PHE A 40 -2.33 5.94 -24.21
C PHE A 40 -3.84 6.12 -24.04
N THR A 41 -4.56 6.09 -25.14
CA THR A 41 -6.02 6.18 -25.16
C THR A 41 -6.68 4.85 -24.76
N TRP A 42 -7.97 4.86 -24.49
CA TRP A 42 -8.71 3.63 -24.22
C TRP A 42 -8.65 2.65 -25.39
N GLY A 43 -8.71 3.16 -26.63
CA GLY A 43 -8.59 2.36 -27.84
C GLY A 43 -7.22 1.71 -27.98
N GLU A 44 -6.14 2.49 -27.81
CA GLU A 44 -4.76 1.99 -27.88
C GLU A 44 -4.48 0.96 -26.79
N VAL A 45 -4.89 1.21 -25.54
CA VAL A 45 -4.74 0.24 -24.45
C VAL A 45 -5.45 -1.09 -24.77
N ALA A 46 -6.65 -1.03 -25.33
CA ALA A 46 -7.41 -2.23 -25.69
C ALA A 46 -6.77 -2.98 -26.90
N ASP A 47 -6.26 -2.25 -27.89
CA ASP A 47 -5.56 -2.83 -29.05
C ASP A 47 -4.25 -3.51 -28.64
N GLU A 48 -3.38 -2.79 -27.90
CA GLU A 48 -2.12 -3.36 -27.40
C GLU A 48 -2.36 -4.61 -26.54
N ALA A 49 -3.38 -4.58 -25.66
CA ALA A 49 -3.73 -5.75 -24.86
C ALA A 49 -4.13 -6.95 -25.75
N ARG A 50 -4.93 -6.74 -26.81
CA ARG A 50 -5.31 -7.80 -27.76
C ARG A 50 -4.11 -8.34 -28.54
N ARG A 51 -3.20 -7.47 -29.01
CA ARG A 51 -1.96 -7.88 -29.69
C ARG A 51 -1.09 -8.73 -28.78
N MET A 52 -0.94 -8.30 -27.52
CA MET A 52 -0.17 -9.05 -26.52
C MET A 52 -0.79 -10.42 -26.23
N VAL A 53 -2.11 -10.57 -26.24
CA VAL A 53 -2.76 -11.90 -26.13
C VAL A 53 -2.34 -12.81 -27.29
N THR A 54 -2.32 -12.29 -28.54
CA THR A 54 -1.85 -13.05 -29.71
C THR A 54 -0.41 -13.50 -29.53
N ALA A 55 0.46 -12.57 -29.09
CA ALA A 55 1.87 -12.86 -28.82
C ALA A 55 2.05 -13.96 -27.77
N LEU A 56 1.36 -13.83 -26.63
CA LEU A 56 1.45 -14.83 -25.53
C LEU A 56 0.99 -16.23 -25.98
N ARG A 57 -0.07 -16.32 -26.80
CA ARG A 57 -0.52 -17.58 -27.38
C ARG A 57 0.52 -18.19 -28.34
N HIS A 58 1.16 -17.38 -29.19
CA HIS A 58 2.26 -17.82 -30.06
C HIS A 58 3.49 -18.28 -29.27
N LEU A 59 3.74 -17.69 -28.11
CA LEU A 59 4.79 -18.11 -27.18
C LEU A 59 4.41 -19.38 -26.39
N GLY A 60 3.25 -19.97 -26.64
CA GLY A 60 2.83 -21.26 -26.10
C GLY A 60 2.03 -21.21 -24.79
N LEU A 61 1.62 -20.02 -24.32
CA LEU A 61 0.80 -19.91 -23.12
C LEU A 61 -0.64 -20.33 -23.41
N VAL A 62 -1.24 -21.01 -22.45
CA VAL A 62 -2.65 -21.47 -22.49
C VAL A 62 -3.46 -20.91 -21.34
N ALA A 63 -4.79 -20.87 -21.49
CA ALA A 63 -5.68 -20.38 -20.45
C ALA A 63 -5.43 -21.10 -19.11
N GLY A 64 -5.38 -20.32 -18.02
CA GLY A 64 -5.07 -20.79 -16.66
C GLY A 64 -3.58 -20.75 -16.30
N ASP A 65 -2.68 -20.52 -17.26
CA ASP A 65 -1.27 -20.31 -16.95
C ASP A 65 -1.06 -19.06 -16.09
N LYS A 66 -0.10 -19.14 -15.18
CA LYS A 66 0.30 -18.03 -14.32
C LYS A 66 1.40 -17.24 -15.01
N VAL A 67 1.22 -15.92 -15.08
CA VAL A 67 2.18 -15.00 -15.68
C VAL A 67 2.58 -13.97 -14.63
N ALA A 68 3.86 -13.90 -14.35
CA ALA A 68 4.38 -12.97 -13.36
C ALA A 68 4.62 -11.57 -13.92
N LEU A 69 4.60 -10.58 -13.04
CA LEU A 69 4.90 -9.17 -13.34
C LEU A 69 5.91 -8.65 -12.31
N LEU A 70 7.10 -8.30 -12.76
CA LEU A 70 8.16 -7.70 -11.94
C LEU A 70 8.53 -6.33 -12.53
N SER A 71 7.85 -5.28 -12.10
CA SER A 71 8.06 -3.92 -12.58
C SER A 71 7.53 -2.89 -11.59
N LYS A 72 8.13 -1.69 -11.59
CA LYS A 72 7.46 -0.49 -11.08
C LYS A 72 6.24 -0.16 -11.94
N ASN A 73 5.37 0.72 -11.42
CA ASN A 73 4.17 1.15 -12.12
C ASN A 73 4.50 1.88 -13.42
N CYS A 74 3.85 1.48 -14.49
CA CYS A 74 3.93 2.06 -15.82
C CYS A 74 2.71 1.67 -16.65
N ALA A 75 2.51 2.28 -17.82
CA ALA A 75 1.39 1.98 -18.70
C ALA A 75 1.39 0.50 -19.13
N GLN A 76 2.56 -0.04 -19.50
CA GLN A 76 2.71 -1.44 -19.91
C GLN A 76 2.29 -2.44 -18.83
N TRP A 77 2.46 -2.08 -17.55
CA TRP A 77 1.98 -2.93 -16.46
C TRP A 77 0.46 -3.11 -16.50
N PHE A 78 -0.29 -2.00 -16.70
CA PHE A 78 -1.76 -2.02 -16.83
C PHE A 78 -2.19 -2.81 -18.06
N ILE A 79 -1.54 -2.56 -19.21
CA ILE A 79 -1.86 -3.22 -20.48
C ILE A 79 -1.57 -4.73 -20.39
N ALA A 80 -0.43 -5.12 -19.79
CA ALA A 80 -0.08 -6.53 -19.59
C ALA A 80 -1.10 -7.27 -18.70
N ASP A 81 -1.55 -6.64 -17.59
CA ASP A 81 -2.56 -7.26 -16.71
C ASP A 81 -3.91 -7.41 -17.44
N LEU A 82 -4.32 -6.42 -18.26
CA LEU A 82 -5.50 -6.51 -19.13
C LEU A 82 -5.35 -7.61 -20.20
N ALA A 83 -4.17 -7.72 -20.81
CA ALA A 83 -3.88 -8.79 -21.77
C ALA A 83 -3.94 -10.16 -21.09
N MET A 84 -3.40 -10.30 -19.86
CA MET A 84 -3.52 -11.54 -19.11
C MET A 84 -4.97 -11.89 -18.82
N GLN A 85 -5.81 -10.94 -18.46
CA GLN A 85 -7.24 -11.16 -18.28
C GLN A 85 -7.91 -11.60 -19.59
N MET A 86 -7.63 -10.93 -20.73
CA MET A 86 -8.18 -11.31 -22.05
C MET A 86 -7.75 -12.72 -22.47
N GLY A 87 -6.49 -13.08 -22.20
CA GLY A 87 -5.94 -14.39 -22.49
C GLY A 87 -6.38 -15.48 -21.50
N GLN A 88 -7.14 -15.12 -20.46
CA GLN A 88 -7.54 -16.00 -19.35
C GLN A 88 -6.34 -16.53 -18.54
N TYR A 89 -5.26 -15.77 -18.45
CA TYR A 89 -4.10 -16.07 -17.62
C TYR A 89 -4.30 -15.53 -16.20
N VAL A 90 -3.53 -16.08 -15.25
CA VAL A 90 -3.54 -15.63 -13.85
C VAL A 90 -2.36 -14.71 -13.59
N SER A 91 -2.63 -13.49 -13.19
CA SER A 91 -1.61 -12.49 -12.86
C SER A 91 -0.92 -12.80 -11.54
N VAL A 92 0.42 -12.77 -11.53
CA VAL A 92 1.26 -12.96 -10.33
C VAL A 92 2.18 -11.75 -10.16
N PRO A 93 1.68 -10.67 -9.56
CA PRO A 93 2.49 -9.48 -9.37
C PRO A 93 3.55 -9.68 -8.29
N ILE A 94 4.79 -9.29 -8.59
CA ILE A 94 5.94 -9.33 -7.70
C ILE A 94 6.36 -7.90 -7.38
N TYR A 95 6.69 -7.64 -6.11
CA TYR A 95 7.19 -6.33 -5.71
C TYR A 95 8.49 -5.96 -6.43
N PRO A 96 8.61 -4.76 -7.02
CA PRO A 96 9.82 -4.34 -7.74
C PRO A 96 11.06 -4.24 -6.84
N THR A 97 10.87 -4.29 -5.53
CA THR A 97 11.92 -4.27 -4.51
C THR A 97 12.16 -5.66 -3.89
N ALA A 98 11.57 -6.71 -4.45
CA ALA A 98 11.77 -8.07 -3.94
C ALA A 98 13.23 -8.53 -4.14
N ASN A 99 13.76 -9.21 -3.15
CA ASN A 99 15.07 -9.85 -3.26
C ASN A 99 15.01 -11.17 -4.04
N VAL A 100 16.17 -11.70 -4.40
CA VAL A 100 16.35 -12.96 -5.16
C VAL A 100 15.50 -14.10 -4.61
N ASP A 101 15.61 -14.37 -3.30
CA ASP A 101 14.91 -15.50 -2.66
C ASP A 101 13.39 -15.36 -2.75
N THR A 102 12.89 -14.13 -2.62
CA THR A 102 11.45 -13.85 -2.72
C THR A 102 10.95 -14.01 -4.16
N ILE A 103 11.71 -13.52 -5.15
CA ILE A 103 11.38 -13.66 -6.57
C ILE A 103 11.33 -15.14 -6.94
N GLU A 104 12.40 -15.87 -6.64
CA GLU A 104 12.49 -17.31 -6.92
C GLU A 104 11.35 -18.09 -6.25
N TYR A 105 11.08 -17.80 -4.97
CA TYR A 105 10.00 -18.45 -4.24
C TYR A 105 8.64 -18.20 -4.89
N VAL A 106 8.32 -16.93 -5.22
CA VAL A 106 7.02 -16.59 -5.82
C VAL A 106 6.86 -17.27 -7.18
N LEU A 107 7.87 -17.24 -8.04
CA LEU A 107 7.84 -17.85 -9.37
C LEU A 107 7.65 -19.37 -9.30
N ARG A 108 8.41 -20.07 -8.43
CA ARG A 108 8.28 -21.51 -8.25
C ARG A 108 6.95 -21.92 -7.59
N HIS A 109 6.55 -21.22 -6.52
CA HIS A 109 5.33 -21.55 -5.78
C HIS A 109 4.08 -21.32 -6.63
N SER A 110 4.03 -20.22 -7.40
CA SER A 110 2.92 -19.93 -8.32
C SER A 110 2.93 -20.81 -9.56
N GLU A 111 4.05 -21.47 -9.89
CA GLU A 111 4.25 -22.22 -11.14
C GLU A 111 4.12 -21.32 -12.37
N ALA A 112 4.66 -20.09 -12.27
CA ALA A 112 4.62 -19.13 -13.37
C ALA A 112 5.27 -19.69 -14.64
N LYS A 113 4.63 -19.49 -15.79
CA LYS A 113 5.12 -19.93 -17.12
C LYS A 113 5.86 -18.83 -17.88
N ALA A 114 5.59 -17.59 -17.53
CA ALA A 114 6.23 -16.42 -18.12
C ALA A 114 6.35 -15.31 -17.07
N ILE A 115 7.21 -14.34 -17.36
CA ILE A 115 7.36 -13.13 -16.57
C ILE A 115 7.53 -11.91 -17.47
N PHE A 116 6.73 -10.88 -17.22
CA PHE A 116 6.99 -9.53 -17.71
C PHE A 116 7.93 -8.82 -16.75
N VAL A 117 8.97 -8.18 -17.28
CA VAL A 117 9.95 -7.44 -16.48
C VAL A 117 10.17 -6.06 -17.09
N GLY A 118 10.25 -5.04 -16.24
CA GLY A 118 10.57 -3.69 -16.73
C GLY A 118 10.58 -2.63 -15.64
N LYS A 119 11.08 -1.46 -15.99
CA LYS A 119 11.16 -0.27 -15.14
C LYS A 119 11.67 -0.58 -13.72
N LEU A 120 12.80 -1.28 -13.61
CA LEU A 120 13.48 -1.61 -12.35
C LEU A 120 14.69 -0.70 -12.16
N ASP A 121 15.07 -0.43 -10.89
CA ASP A 121 16.26 0.34 -10.58
C ASP A 121 17.53 -0.48 -10.70
N ASP A 122 17.48 -1.75 -10.30
CA ASP A 122 18.63 -2.65 -10.28
C ASP A 122 18.24 -4.10 -10.62
N TRP A 123 18.09 -4.35 -11.92
CA TRP A 123 17.82 -5.69 -12.42
C TRP A 123 18.93 -6.68 -12.05
N LYS A 124 20.20 -6.24 -12.10
CA LYS A 124 21.36 -7.14 -11.87
C LYS A 124 21.33 -7.80 -10.48
N SER A 125 20.85 -7.09 -9.48
CA SER A 125 20.70 -7.64 -8.13
C SER A 125 19.53 -8.62 -7.99
N GLN A 126 18.59 -8.62 -8.93
CA GLN A 126 17.36 -9.43 -8.88
C GLN A 126 17.36 -10.58 -9.90
N GLU A 127 18.17 -10.49 -10.94
CA GLU A 127 18.18 -11.43 -12.08
C GLU A 127 18.30 -12.89 -11.68
N ALA A 128 19.14 -13.18 -10.68
CA ALA A 128 19.35 -14.54 -10.19
C ALA A 128 18.11 -15.20 -9.59
N GLY A 129 17.11 -14.41 -9.20
CA GLY A 129 15.80 -14.90 -8.72
C GLY A 129 14.85 -15.36 -9.83
N VAL A 130 15.15 -15.04 -11.09
CA VAL A 130 14.32 -15.45 -12.23
C VAL A 130 14.97 -16.65 -12.92
N PRO A 131 14.32 -17.84 -12.94
CA PRO A 131 14.86 -19.04 -13.60
C PRO A 131 15.25 -18.76 -15.06
N ALA A 132 16.38 -19.32 -15.49
CA ALA A 132 16.94 -19.06 -16.83
C ALA A 132 16.05 -19.57 -17.97
N ASP A 133 15.30 -20.62 -17.71
CA ASP A 133 14.36 -21.28 -18.63
C ASP A 133 12.95 -20.63 -18.64
N LEU A 134 12.70 -19.69 -17.75
CA LEU A 134 11.43 -18.99 -17.72
C LEU A 134 11.31 -17.99 -18.89
N LEU A 135 10.20 -18.03 -19.60
CA LEU A 135 9.90 -17.10 -20.68
C LEU A 135 9.88 -15.66 -20.14
N ARG A 136 10.78 -14.79 -20.68
CA ARG A 136 10.93 -13.40 -20.24
C ARG A 136 10.53 -12.45 -21.34
N ILE A 137 9.67 -11.48 -21.01
CA ILE A 137 9.23 -10.39 -21.88
C ILE A 137 9.62 -9.07 -21.21
N ALA A 138 10.44 -8.26 -21.85
CA ALA A 138 10.82 -6.95 -21.35
C ALA A 138 9.84 -5.88 -21.77
N PHE A 139 9.43 -5.03 -20.84
CA PHE A 139 8.79 -3.75 -21.15
C PHE A 139 9.79 -2.80 -21.84
N PRO A 140 9.32 -1.78 -22.58
CA PRO A 140 10.18 -0.88 -23.35
C PRO A 140 10.95 0.12 -22.46
N TYR A 141 11.73 -0.42 -21.54
CA TYR A 141 12.63 0.32 -20.64
C TYR A 141 14.02 -0.32 -20.68
N ASP A 142 15.08 0.48 -20.68
CA ASP A 142 16.48 0.04 -20.80
C ASP A 142 17.00 -0.72 -19.57
N THR A 143 16.17 -1.53 -18.95
CA THR A 143 16.49 -2.14 -17.65
C THR A 143 17.01 -3.56 -17.74
N MET A 144 16.78 -4.28 -18.85
CA MET A 144 17.23 -5.67 -18.94
C MET A 144 17.25 -6.25 -20.36
N PRO A 145 18.18 -7.15 -20.64
CA PRO A 145 18.10 -8.02 -21.81
C PRO A 145 17.04 -9.11 -21.60
N ALA A 146 16.17 -9.31 -22.57
CA ALA A 146 15.20 -10.40 -22.61
C ALA A 146 15.15 -11.02 -24.00
N SER A 147 14.68 -12.26 -24.07
CA SER A 147 14.49 -12.95 -25.35
C SER A 147 13.38 -12.33 -26.20
N HIS A 148 12.44 -11.63 -25.58
CA HIS A 148 11.32 -10.98 -26.22
C HIS A 148 11.16 -9.54 -25.71
N GLN A 149 11.05 -8.60 -26.62
CA GLN A 149 10.79 -7.19 -26.31
C GLN A 149 9.32 -6.87 -26.53
N TRP A 150 8.76 -6.00 -25.71
CA TRP A 150 7.35 -5.60 -25.76
C TRP A 150 6.95 -5.07 -27.13
N ASP A 151 7.71 -4.11 -27.64
CA ASP A 151 7.40 -3.43 -28.91
C ASP A 151 7.49 -4.41 -30.09
N ASP A 152 8.52 -5.27 -30.13
CA ASP A 152 8.69 -6.27 -31.19
C ASP A 152 7.49 -7.25 -31.21
N LEU A 153 6.99 -7.63 -30.02
CA LEU A 153 5.83 -8.52 -29.93
C LEU A 153 4.55 -7.82 -30.43
N LEU A 154 4.36 -6.54 -30.11
CA LEU A 154 3.19 -5.78 -30.61
C LEU A 154 3.23 -5.59 -32.12
N GLU A 155 4.42 -5.29 -32.69
CA GLU A 155 4.58 -5.11 -34.13
C GLU A 155 4.36 -6.42 -34.91
N ALA A 156 4.82 -7.55 -34.36
CA ALA A 156 4.75 -8.84 -35.03
C ALA A 156 3.37 -9.51 -35.02
N HIS A 157 2.44 -9.03 -34.18
CA HIS A 157 1.17 -9.74 -33.96
C HIS A 157 -0.03 -8.83 -34.14
N GLU A 158 -1.01 -9.30 -34.90
CA GLU A 158 -2.31 -8.64 -35.01
C GLU A 158 -3.16 -8.85 -33.76
N PRO A 159 -4.05 -7.93 -33.41
CA PRO A 159 -4.93 -8.07 -32.25
C PRO A 159 -5.89 -9.25 -32.43
N ILE A 160 -6.25 -9.92 -31.34
CA ILE A 160 -7.35 -10.90 -31.40
C ILE A 160 -8.65 -10.21 -31.83
N PRO A 161 -9.49 -10.85 -32.67
CA PRO A 161 -10.70 -10.22 -33.20
C PRO A 161 -11.81 -10.10 -32.16
N ASP A 162 -11.72 -10.88 -31.08
CA ASP A 162 -12.75 -10.99 -30.05
C ASP A 162 -12.52 -10.04 -28.88
N SER A 163 -13.59 -9.87 -28.08
CA SER A 163 -13.56 -9.17 -26.80
C SER A 163 -13.92 -10.15 -25.67
N PRO A 164 -13.01 -11.08 -25.34
CA PRO A 164 -13.29 -12.14 -24.37
C PRO A 164 -13.45 -11.57 -22.97
N VAL A 165 -14.31 -12.20 -22.17
CA VAL A 165 -14.52 -11.90 -20.76
C VAL A 165 -14.32 -13.18 -19.97
N GLN A 166 -13.52 -13.10 -18.91
CA GLN A 166 -13.30 -14.24 -18.01
C GLN A 166 -14.59 -14.64 -17.29
N ALA A 167 -14.71 -15.91 -16.92
CA ALA A 167 -15.80 -16.34 -16.05
C ALA A 167 -15.70 -15.66 -14.68
N PRO A 168 -16.82 -15.31 -14.03
CA PRO A 168 -16.83 -14.58 -12.75
C PRO A 168 -16.02 -15.24 -11.64
N ASP A 169 -16.08 -16.56 -11.55
CA ASP A 169 -15.40 -17.40 -10.56
C ASP A 169 -13.93 -17.72 -10.91
N SER A 170 -13.45 -17.32 -12.11
CA SER A 170 -12.08 -17.54 -12.52
C SER A 170 -11.09 -16.85 -11.58
N LEU A 171 -9.92 -17.48 -11.40
CA LEU A 171 -8.81 -16.87 -10.66
C LEU A 171 -8.21 -15.71 -11.48
N LEU A 172 -8.31 -14.50 -10.93
CA LEU A 172 -7.77 -13.29 -11.53
C LEU A 172 -6.27 -13.15 -11.24
N SER A 173 -5.91 -13.32 -9.96
CA SER A 173 -4.56 -13.02 -9.51
C SER A 173 -4.17 -13.80 -8.25
N LEU A 174 -2.87 -14.05 -8.10
CA LEU A 174 -2.24 -14.50 -6.87
C LEU A 174 -1.44 -13.33 -6.27
N VAL A 175 -1.97 -12.69 -5.25
CA VAL A 175 -1.29 -11.58 -4.57
C VAL A 175 -0.56 -12.11 -3.33
N TYR A 176 0.77 -12.05 -3.37
CA TYR A 176 1.60 -12.56 -2.28
C TYR A 176 1.71 -11.57 -1.13
N THR A 177 1.32 -12.01 0.06
CA THR A 177 1.42 -11.23 1.30
C THR A 177 2.61 -11.67 2.12
N SER A 178 3.34 -10.73 2.70
CA SER A 178 4.39 -11.05 3.68
C SER A 178 3.73 -11.51 4.99
N GLY A 179 3.56 -12.81 5.14
CA GLY A 179 3.10 -13.40 6.40
C GLY A 179 4.05 -13.06 7.55
N SER A 180 3.49 -12.90 8.75
CA SER A 180 4.27 -12.66 9.99
C SER A 180 5.15 -13.84 10.40
N THR A 181 5.02 -15.00 9.75
CA THR A 181 5.58 -16.29 10.22
C THR A 181 6.52 -16.97 9.23
N GLY A 182 6.96 -16.32 8.12
CA GLY A 182 7.88 -16.97 7.20
C GLY A 182 7.69 -16.61 5.73
N LYS A 183 7.52 -17.60 4.87
CA LYS A 183 7.38 -17.43 3.42
C LYS A 183 6.08 -16.71 3.06
N PRO A 184 6.07 -15.87 2.00
CA PRO A 184 4.86 -15.19 1.55
C PRO A 184 3.75 -16.16 1.17
N LYS A 185 2.49 -15.83 1.50
CA LYS A 185 1.30 -16.59 1.12
C LYS A 185 0.61 -15.93 -0.07
N GLY A 186 0.22 -16.71 -1.07
CA GLY A 186 -0.48 -16.21 -2.25
C GLY A 186 -2.00 -16.16 -2.03
N ALA A 187 -2.56 -14.99 -1.77
CA ALA A 187 -4.02 -14.82 -1.70
C ALA A 187 -4.64 -14.99 -3.10
N MET A 188 -5.62 -15.87 -3.22
CA MET A 188 -6.35 -16.15 -4.46
C MET A 188 -7.50 -15.16 -4.63
N LEU A 189 -7.42 -14.31 -5.66
CA LEU A 189 -8.42 -13.30 -5.98
C LEU A 189 -9.20 -13.73 -7.22
N SER A 190 -10.53 -13.81 -7.15
CA SER A 190 -11.38 -14.08 -8.32
C SER A 190 -11.78 -12.81 -9.05
N VAL A 191 -12.11 -12.94 -10.33
CA VAL A 191 -12.54 -11.84 -11.20
C VAL A 191 -13.74 -11.09 -10.60
N GLU A 192 -14.77 -11.79 -10.17
CA GLU A 192 -16.00 -11.19 -9.68
C GLU A 192 -15.83 -10.50 -8.32
N ARG A 193 -15.04 -11.09 -7.41
CA ARG A 193 -14.83 -10.51 -6.08
C ARG A 193 -13.96 -9.25 -6.15
N TYR A 194 -12.99 -9.24 -7.06
CA TYR A 194 -12.23 -8.04 -7.40
C TYR A 194 -13.14 -6.96 -8.01
N ALA A 195 -13.96 -7.34 -8.99
CA ALA A 195 -14.93 -6.47 -9.63
C ALA A 195 -15.86 -5.80 -8.62
N TRP A 196 -16.46 -6.60 -7.72
CA TRP A 196 -17.32 -6.10 -6.65
C TRP A 196 -16.62 -5.05 -5.78
N SER A 197 -15.38 -5.32 -5.37
CA SER A 197 -14.61 -4.39 -4.54
C SER A 197 -14.34 -3.06 -5.26
N CYS A 198 -14.01 -3.11 -6.56
CA CYS A 198 -13.81 -1.91 -7.38
C CYS A 198 -15.09 -1.11 -7.59
N GLU A 199 -16.23 -1.78 -7.86
CA GLU A 199 -17.55 -1.13 -7.98
C GLU A 199 -17.91 -0.41 -6.67
N LYS A 200 -17.76 -1.09 -5.53
CA LYS A 200 -18.10 -0.51 -4.22
C LYS A 200 -17.17 0.63 -3.83
N LEU A 201 -15.90 0.57 -4.21
CA LEU A 201 -14.98 1.69 -4.04
C LEU A 201 -15.43 2.90 -4.86
N VAL A 202 -15.69 2.70 -6.17
CA VAL A 202 -16.12 3.77 -7.09
C VAL A 202 -17.42 4.42 -6.60
N GLU A 203 -18.38 3.60 -6.16
CA GLU A 203 -19.63 4.08 -5.56
C GLU A 203 -19.36 4.92 -4.30
N THR A 204 -18.49 4.42 -3.40
CA THR A 204 -18.18 5.08 -2.11
C THR A 204 -17.59 6.48 -2.31
N VAL A 205 -16.60 6.63 -3.20
CA VAL A 205 -15.89 7.91 -3.38
C VAL A 205 -16.32 8.67 -4.64
N SER A 206 -17.34 8.16 -5.35
CA SER A 206 -17.91 8.75 -6.58
C SER A 206 -16.84 9.05 -7.64
N LEU A 207 -15.99 8.05 -7.95
CA LEU A 207 -15.00 8.20 -9.02
C LEU A 207 -15.68 8.31 -10.38
N SER A 208 -15.12 9.15 -11.24
CA SER A 208 -15.68 9.44 -12.56
C SER A 208 -14.59 9.80 -13.57
N GLN A 209 -14.99 9.96 -14.82
CA GLN A 209 -14.12 10.41 -15.91
C GLN A 209 -13.47 11.80 -15.66
N ALA A 210 -14.00 12.62 -14.76
CA ALA A 210 -13.40 13.90 -14.39
C ALA A 210 -12.17 13.74 -13.49
N ASP A 211 -11.95 12.52 -12.97
CA ASP A 211 -10.87 12.27 -12.02
C ASP A 211 -9.54 11.94 -12.71
N ARG A 212 -8.49 12.27 -12.00
CA ARG A 212 -7.10 11.94 -12.31
C ARG A 212 -6.47 11.28 -11.11
N GLY A 213 -5.92 10.08 -11.31
CA GLY A 213 -5.13 9.37 -10.32
C GLY A 213 -3.63 9.47 -10.62
N PHE A 214 -2.82 9.13 -9.63
CA PHE A 214 -1.38 9.05 -9.75
C PHE A 214 -0.92 7.70 -9.20
N SER A 215 -0.43 6.83 -10.08
CA SER A 215 -0.08 5.45 -9.76
C SER A 215 1.41 5.31 -9.47
N TYR A 216 1.77 5.03 -8.21
CA TYR A 216 3.17 4.93 -7.79
C TYR A 216 3.41 3.93 -6.64
N LEU A 217 2.40 3.61 -5.83
CA LEU A 217 2.51 2.52 -4.86
C LEU A 217 2.59 1.19 -5.63
N PRO A 218 3.34 0.19 -5.14
CA PRO A 218 3.52 -1.03 -5.92
C PRO A 218 2.19 -1.68 -6.33
N LEU A 219 2.01 -1.97 -7.62
CA LEU A 219 0.84 -2.69 -8.15
C LEU A 219 0.78 -4.16 -7.70
N ALA A 220 1.88 -4.67 -7.13
CA ALA A 220 1.88 -5.93 -6.39
C ALA A 220 1.13 -5.83 -5.05
N HIS A 221 0.80 -4.61 -4.59
CA HIS A 221 0.00 -4.39 -3.39
C HIS A 221 -1.46 -4.19 -3.75
N ILE A 222 -2.34 -4.88 -3.05
CA ILE A 222 -3.78 -4.88 -3.33
C ILE A 222 -4.40 -3.47 -3.29
N THR A 223 -3.91 -2.57 -2.43
CA THR A 223 -4.43 -1.20 -2.35
C THR A 223 -4.27 -0.46 -3.68
N GLU A 224 -3.10 -0.52 -4.31
CA GLU A 224 -2.87 0.12 -5.60
C GLU A 224 -3.69 -0.54 -6.71
N ARG A 225 -3.79 -1.89 -6.67
CA ARG A 225 -4.61 -2.64 -7.64
C ARG A 225 -6.10 -2.30 -7.56
N VAL A 226 -6.67 -2.12 -6.38
CA VAL A 226 -8.10 -1.83 -6.22
C VAL A 226 -8.37 -0.34 -6.33
N TYR A 227 -7.63 0.50 -5.59
CA TYR A 227 -7.97 1.92 -5.47
C TYR A 227 -7.57 2.74 -6.70
N ILE A 228 -6.43 2.43 -7.32
CA ILE A 228 -5.95 3.18 -8.48
C ILE A 228 -6.25 2.44 -9.78
N TYR A 229 -5.74 1.21 -9.97
CA TYR A 229 -5.96 0.46 -11.21
C TYR A 229 -7.45 0.11 -11.39
N GLY A 230 -8.05 -0.63 -10.46
CA GLY A 230 -9.46 -0.98 -10.53
C GLY A 230 -10.37 0.24 -10.49
N GLY A 231 -10.11 1.17 -9.56
CA GLY A 231 -10.88 2.42 -9.45
C GLY A 231 -10.88 3.21 -10.75
N SER A 232 -9.75 3.32 -11.44
CA SER A 232 -9.68 4.02 -12.74
C SER A 232 -10.45 3.31 -13.84
N LEU A 233 -10.35 1.98 -13.90
CA LEU A 233 -11.04 1.17 -14.88
C LEU A 233 -12.57 1.28 -14.72
N TYR A 234 -13.06 1.25 -13.47
CA TYR A 234 -14.50 1.35 -13.19
C TYR A 234 -15.02 2.79 -13.26
N GLY A 235 -14.23 3.78 -12.85
CA GLY A 235 -14.61 5.19 -12.89
C GLY A 235 -14.35 5.89 -14.24
N GLY A 236 -13.56 5.30 -15.12
CA GLY A 236 -13.11 5.92 -16.38
C GLY A 236 -12.10 7.05 -16.17
N ALA A 237 -11.36 7.05 -15.06
CA ALA A 237 -10.42 8.10 -14.69
C ALA A 237 -9.08 7.97 -15.43
N THR A 238 -8.41 9.09 -15.72
CA THR A 238 -7.06 9.09 -16.29
C THR A 238 -6.02 8.83 -15.20
N ILE A 239 -5.03 7.98 -15.47
CA ILE A 239 -3.93 7.65 -14.56
C ILE A 239 -2.60 8.14 -15.11
N ALA A 240 -1.84 8.88 -14.28
CA ALA A 240 -0.47 9.27 -14.57
C ALA A 240 0.53 8.45 -13.75
N PHE A 241 1.69 8.17 -14.35
CA PHE A 241 2.79 7.45 -13.71
C PHE A 241 4.01 8.36 -13.55
N PRO A 242 4.74 8.26 -12.42
CA PRO A 242 6.00 8.99 -12.25
C PRO A 242 7.07 8.47 -13.21
N GLU A 243 7.98 9.34 -13.60
CA GLU A 243 9.17 8.93 -14.34
C GLU A 243 10.14 8.18 -13.43
N SER A 244 10.46 8.77 -12.26
CA SER A 244 11.36 8.19 -11.27
C SER A 244 11.00 8.68 -9.86
N LEU A 245 11.72 8.20 -8.84
CA LEU A 245 11.60 8.72 -7.48
C LEU A 245 12.15 10.15 -7.36
N ASP A 246 13.20 10.48 -8.11
CA ASP A 246 13.81 11.82 -8.08
C ASP A 246 12.86 12.88 -8.65
N THR A 247 12.02 12.51 -9.61
CA THR A 247 11.08 13.40 -10.28
C THR A 247 9.70 13.43 -9.64
N PHE A 248 9.48 12.57 -8.64
CA PHE A 248 8.17 12.28 -8.06
C PHE A 248 7.32 13.53 -7.75
N ILE A 249 7.91 14.51 -7.04
CA ILE A 249 7.19 15.74 -6.65
C ILE A 249 6.81 16.58 -7.88
N GLU A 250 7.65 16.62 -8.89
CA GLU A 250 7.40 17.36 -10.13
C GLU A 250 6.32 16.67 -10.94
N ASP A 251 6.34 15.34 -10.99
CA ASP A 251 5.34 14.54 -11.69
C ASP A 251 3.96 14.65 -11.02
N VAL A 252 3.89 14.63 -9.68
CA VAL A 252 2.64 14.91 -8.95
C VAL A 252 2.11 16.32 -9.23
N LYS A 253 2.99 17.34 -9.26
CA LYS A 253 2.62 18.73 -9.58
C LYS A 253 2.12 18.88 -11.01
N ARG A 254 2.68 18.12 -11.95
CA ARG A 254 2.25 18.11 -13.35
C ARG A 254 0.90 17.41 -13.50
N CYS A 255 0.71 16.26 -12.85
CA CYS A 255 -0.53 15.50 -12.84
C CYS A 255 -1.68 16.26 -12.17
N ARG A 256 -1.43 16.92 -11.04
CA ARG A 256 -2.43 17.55 -10.16
C ARG A 256 -3.59 16.58 -9.90
N PRO A 257 -3.34 15.44 -9.26
CA PRO A 257 -4.34 14.40 -9.09
C PRO A 257 -5.56 14.91 -8.30
N THR A 258 -6.75 14.46 -8.72
CA THR A 258 -7.99 14.68 -7.96
C THR A 258 -8.20 13.61 -6.90
N VAL A 259 -7.58 12.46 -7.11
CA VAL A 259 -7.53 11.32 -6.17
C VAL A 259 -6.07 10.94 -5.95
N PHE A 260 -5.63 11.03 -4.70
CA PHE A 260 -4.25 10.69 -4.32
C PHE A 260 -4.24 9.85 -3.05
N ILE A 261 -3.67 8.67 -3.14
CA ILE A 261 -3.59 7.71 -2.05
C ILE A 261 -2.14 7.48 -1.70
N SER A 262 -1.82 7.46 -0.41
CA SER A 262 -0.47 7.29 0.06
C SER A 262 -0.40 6.53 1.39
N VAL A 263 0.83 6.18 1.76
CA VAL A 263 1.15 5.58 3.04
C VAL A 263 1.55 6.65 4.06
N PRO A 264 1.41 6.40 5.37
CA PRO A 264 1.73 7.37 6.43
C PRO A 264 3.13 7.98 6.33
N ARG A 265 4.11 7.17 5.89
CA ARG A 265 5.50 7.62 5.75
C ARG A 265 5.64 8.77 4.75
N LEU A 266 5.00 8.70 3.59
CA LEU A 266 5.08 9.77 2.59
C LEU A 266 4.39 11.04 3.11
N TRP A 267 3.26 10.92 3.77
CA TRP A 267 2.60 12.04 4.43
C TRP A 267 3.51 12.69 5.47
N ALA A 268 4.20 11.90 6.31
CA ALA A 268 5.16 12.43 7.28
C ALA A 268 6.34 13.14 6.60
N MET A 269 6.91 12.56 5.52
CA MET A 269 8.00 13.17 4.75
C MET A 269 7.59 14.52 4.13
N PHE A 270 6.37 14.63 3.59
CA PHE A 270 5.87 15.91 3.06
C PHE A 270 5.79 16.97 4.15
N ARG A 271 5.30 16.62 5.36
CA ARG A 271 5.28 17.54 6.50
C ARG A 271 6.70 18.00 6.89
N ILE A 272 7.63 17.07 6.98
CA ILE A 272 9.04 17.38 7.30
C ILE A 272 9.61 18.37 6.28
N LYS A 273 9.49 18.09 4.98
CA LYS A 273 9.99 18.97 3.92
C LYS A 273 9.33 20.35 3.91
N ILE A 274 8.08 20.45 4.31
CA ILE A 274 7.41 21.74 4.49
C ILE A 274 8.03 22.50 5.67
N HIS A 275 8.27 21.82 6.80
CA HIS A 275 8.83 22.46 7.99
C HIS A 275 10.31 22.86 7.85
N GLU A 276 11.08 22.20 6.99
CA GLU A 276 12.44 22.63 6.61
C GLU A 276 12.42 24.03 5.96
N LYS A 277 11.41 24.32 5.13
CA LYS A 277 11.25 25.62 4.45
C LYS A 277 10.45 26.63 5.27
N LEU A 278 9.52 26.17 6.08
CA LEU A 278 8.62 26.99 6.88
C LEU A 278 8.43 26.36 8.27
N PRO A 279 9.26 26.76 9.26
CA PRO A 279 9.21 26.21 10.62
C PRO A 279 7.81 26.23 11.23
N GLN A 280 7.48 25.21 12.00
CA GLN A 280 6.12 24.95 12.53
C GLN A 280 5.54 26.19 13.24
N LYS A 281 6.28 26.80 14.18
CA LYS A 281 5.81 28.00 14.91
C LYS A 281 5.46 29.16 13.98
N LYS A 282 6.24 29.35 12.90
CA LYS A 282 5.97 30.39 11.90
C LYS A 282 4.73 30.06 11.07
N LEU A 283 4.57 28.79 10.66
CA LEU A 283 3.36 28.34 9.96
C LEU A 283 2.12 28.55 10.81
N GLU A 284 2.12 28.12 12.06
CA GLU A 284 1.00 28.28 12.99
C GLU A 284 0.60 29.76 13.17
N LEU A 285 1.59 30.66 13.27
CA LEU A 285 1.33 32.09 13.35
C LEU A 285 0.68 32.63 12.07
N LEU A 286 1.19 32.26 10.90
CA LEU A 286 0.65 32.66 9.61
C LEU A 286 -0.78 32.13 9.38
N LEU A 287 -1.09 30.93 9.85
CA LEU A 287 -2.40 30.33 9.74
C LEU A 287 -3.48 31.01 10.61
N LYS A 288 -3.09 31.78 11.63
CA LYS A 288 -4.01 32.59 12.46
C LYS A 288 -4.53 33.85 11.76
N ILE A 289 -3.85 34.32 10.71
CA ILE A 289 -4.20 35.55 9.99
C ILE A 289 -5.08 35.16 8.77
N PRO A 290 -6.37 35.48 8.72
CA PRO A 290 -7.32 34.89 7.75
C PRO A 290 -6.89 34.98 6.28
N LEU A 291 -6.55 36.15 5.76
CA LEU A 291 -6.13 36.34 4.37
C LEU A 291 -4.80 35.63 4.06
N VAL A 292 -3.82 35.74 4.98
CA VAL A 292 -2.52 35.09 4.87
C VAL A 292 -2.67 33.58 4.94
N SER A 293 -3.54 33.08 5.81
CA SER A 293 -3.87 31.66 5.95
C SER A 293 -4.35 31.07 4.61
N SER A 294 -5.29 31.74 3.92
CA SER A 294 -5.79 31.28 2.63
C SER A 294 -4.69 31.19 1.57
N LEU A 295 -3.85 32.22 1.49
CA LEU A 295 -2.69 32.25 0.56
C LEU A 295 -1.68 31.15 0.86
N ILE A 296 -1.32 30.96 2.12
CA ILE A 296 -0.38 29.92 2.55
C ILE A 296 -0.94 28.52 2.24
N LYS A 297 -2.20 28.25 2.60
CA LYS A 297 -2.85 26.98 2.29
C LYS A 297 -2.85 26.69 0.78
N SER A 298 -3.21 27.69 -0.03
CA SER A 298 -3.17 27.55 -1.50
C SER A 298 -1.74 27.25 -2.01
N LYS A 299 -0.73 28.00 -1.51
CA LYS A 299 0.66 27.80 -1.89
C LYS A 299 1.19 26.42 -1.49
N LEU A 300 0.86 25.93 -0.29
CA LEU A 300 1.24 24.60 0.17
C LEU A 300 0.60 23.50 -0.68
N LYS A 301 -0.70 23.58 -0.94
CA LYS A 301 -1.41 22.61 -1.78
C LYS A 301 -0.82 22.55 -3.20
N LYS A 302 -0.58 23.69 -3.83
CA LYS A 302 0.08 23.77 -5.15
C LYS A 302 1.52 23.24 -5.09
N GLY A 303 2.25 23.55 -4.02
CA GLY A 303 3.61 23.06 -3.80
C GLY A 303 3.72 21.54 -3.67
N LEU A 304 2.66 20.89 -3.21
CA LEU A 304 2.52 19.42 -3.17
C LEU A 304 1.89 18.83 -4.44
N GLY A 305 1.34 19.66 -5.35
CA GLY A 305 0.56 19.21 -6.49
C GLY A 305 -0.83 18.67 -6.14
N LEU A 306 -1.34 18.95 -4.92
CA LEU A 306 -2.59 18.43 -4.39
C LEU A 306 -3.70 19.49 -4.31
N ASP A 307 -3.58 20.56 -5.06
CA ASP A 307 -4.53 21.67 -5.06
C ASP A 307 -5.86 21.33 -5.75
N GLN A 308 -5.92 20.26 -6.54
CA GLN A 308 -7.13 19.75 -7.17
C GLN A 308 -7.66 18.48 -6.46
N ALA A 309 -6.98 18.01 -5.44
CA ALA A 309 -7.35 16.77 -4.77
C ALA A 309 -8.68 16.91 -4.00
N ARG A 310 -9.66 16.06 -4.35
CA ARG A 310 -10.94 15.92 -3.66
C ARG A 310 -10.99 14.70 -2.74
N VAL A 311 -10.21 13.65 -3.09
CA VAL A 311 -10.02 12.46 -2.28
C VAL A 311 -8.53 12.32 -1.97
N LEU A 312 -8.18 12.35 -0.70
CA LEU A 312 -6.84 12.10 -0.20
C LEU A 312 -6.92 10.90 0.73
N GLY A 313 -6.23 9.81 0.40
CA GLY A 313 -6.25 8.58 1.18
C GLY A 313 -4.95 8.33 1.95
N CYS A 314 -5.07 7.75 3.13
CA CYS A 314 -3.97 7.22 3.92
C CYS A 314 -4.34 5.83 4.45
N GLY A 315 -3.48 4.84 4.25
CA GLY A 315 -3.75 3.47 4.70
C GLY A 315 -2.52 2.58 4.68
N SER A 316 -2.75 1.29 4.75
CA SER A 316 -1.73 0.23 4.75
C SER A 316 -0.81 0.16 5.98
N ALA A 317 -0.77 1.18 6.82
CA ALA A 317 -0.04 1.21 8.09
C ALA A 317 -0.72 2.20 9.05
N PRO A 318 -0.48 2.10 10.39
CA PRO A 318 -0.98 3.06 11.36
C PRO A 318 -0.48 4.49 11.07
N VAL A 319 -1.35 5.46 11.23
CA VAL A 319 -1.03 6.89 11.09
C VAL A 319 -1.32 7.64 12.39
N SER A 320 -0.46 8.59 12.74
CA SER A 320 -0.68 9.45 13.92
C SER A 320 -1.86 10.41 13.67
N PRO A 321 -2.86 10.49 14.56
CA PRO A 321 -3.93 11.49 14.49
C PRO A 321 -3.39 12.92 14.34
N ALA A 322 -2.32 13.27 15.05
CA ALA A 322 -1.69 14.59 14.97
C ALA A 322 -1.14 14.92 13.57
N LEU A 323 -0.73 13.91 12.80
CA LEU A 323 -0.34 14.12 11.40
C LEU A 323 -1.54 14.51 10.54
N LEU A 324 -2.66 13.84 10.71
CA LEU A 324 -3.90 14.12 9.96
C LEU A 324 -4.51 15.48 10.37
N GLU A 325 -4.50 15.82 11.65
CA GLU A 325 -4.91 17.13 12.16
C GLU A 325 -4.04 18.26 11.58
N TRP A 326 -2.72 18.02 11.47
CA TRP A 326 -1.82 18.96 10.83
C TRP A 326 -2.20 19.20 9.36
N TYR A 327 -2.49 18.14 8.59
CA TYR A 327 -2.97 18.28 7.22
C TYR A 327 -4.30 19.01 7.14
N LEU A 328 -5.21 18.72 8.05
CA LEU A 328 -6.48 19.44 8.15
C LEU A 328 -6.26 20.93 8.39
N SER A 329 -5.28 21.32 9.23
CA SER A 329 -4.95 22.72 9.53
C SER A 329 -4.52 23.51 8.29
N ILE A 330 -3.86 22.86 7.33
CA ILE A 330 -3.49 23.44 6.02
C ILE A 330 -4.55 23.22 4.94
N GLY A 331 -5.70 22.64 5.31
CA GLY A 331 -6.88 22.48 4.45
C GLY A 331 -6.82 21.27 3.52
N LEU A 332 -6.04 20.23 3.85
CA LEU A 332 -6.04 18.92 3.20
C LEU A 332 -6.75 17.91 4.11
N LYS A 333 -7.83 17.31 3.60
CA LYS A 333 -8.65 16.33 4.32
C LYS A 333 -8.14 14.92 3.99
N VAL A 334 -7.14 14.45 4.73
CA VAL A 334 -6.58 13.11 4.50
C VAL A 334 -7.45 12.08 5.22
N THR A 335 -8.04 11.20 4.45
CA THR A 335 -8.98 10.16 4.88
C THR A 335 -8.24 8.87 5.23
N GLU A 336 -8.50 8.32 6.41
CA GLU A 336 -8.00 6.99 6.75
C GLU A 336 -8.90 5.90 6.18
N ALA A 337 -8.27 4.81 5.74
CA ALA A 337 -8.93 3.59 5.31
C ALA A 337 -8.16 2.37 5.84
N TRP A 338 -8.88 1.28 6.07
CA TRP A 338 -8.31 0.01 6.48
C TRP A 338 -8.88 -1.14 5.65
N GLY A 339 -8.02 -2.07 5.35
CA GLY A 339 -8.31 -3.30 4.64
C GLY A 339 -7.03 -4.12 4.49
N MET A 340 -7.15 -5.32 3.98
CA MET A 340 -6.06 -6.25 3.79
C MET A 340 -6.21 -6.98 2.44
N THR A 341 -5.19 -7.72 2.02
CA THR A 341 -5.23 -8.43 0.72
C THR A 341 -6.40 -9.40 0.65
N GLU A 342 -6.69 -10.03 1.76
CA GLU A 342 -7.71 -11.07 1.94
C GLU A 342 -9.16 -10.54 1.72
N ASN A 343 -9.36 -9.21 1.74
CA ASN A 343 -10.64 -8.56 1.46
C ASN A 343 -10.52 -7.43 0.42
N HIS A 344 -9.59 -7.56 -0.53
CA HIS A 344 -9.33 -6.60 -1.60
C HIS A 344 -9.10 -5.16 -1.12
N ALA A 345 -8.52 -4.98 0.07
CA ALA A 345 -8.28 -3.69 0.71
C ALA A 345 -9.54 -2.82 0.90
N TYR A 346 -10.74 -3.36 0.69
CA TYR A 346 -12.00 -2.64 0.83
C TYR A 346 -12.76 -3.10 2.07
N SER A 347 -12.61 -2.38 3.17
CA SER A 347 -13.30 -2.68 4.44
C SER A 347 -13.88 -1.46 5.11
N THR A 348 -13.05 -0.53 5.58
CA THR A 348 -13.52 0.68 6.26
C THR A 348 -12.85 1.92 5.68
N ILE A 349 -13.54 3.05 5.73
CA ILE A 349 -13.05 4.33 5.25
C ILE A 349 -13.75 5.50 5.99
N ASN A 350 -13.00 6.54 6.34
CA ASN A 350 -13.54 7.78 6.90
C ASN A 350 -14.02 8.72 5.78
N TYR A 351 -14.97 8.24 4.97
CA TYR A 351 -15.51 9.01 3.85
C TYR A 351 -17.05 8.98 3.86
N PRO A 352 -17.76 10.12 3.64
CA PRO A 352 -17.23 11.48 3.56
C PRO A 352 -16.40 11.86 4.79
N PHE A 353 -15.32 12.63 4.58
CA PHE A 353 -14.36 12.95 5.65
C PHE A 353 -15.03 13.64 6.85
N ARG A 354 -14.82 13.10 8.03
CA ARG A 354 -15.24 13.65 9.32
C ARG A 354 -14.02 13.96 10.19
N ALA A 355 -13.84 15.24 10.52
CA ALA A 355 -12.71 15.71 11.32
C ALA A 355 -12.74 15.19 12.77
N ASP A 356 -13.94 15.05 13.33
CA ASP A 356 -14.16 14.51 14.69
C ASP A 356 -13.92 12.99 14.79
N LYS A 357 -13.64 12.33 13.66
CA LYS A 357 -13.32 10.89 13.56
C LYS A 357 -11.86 10.63 13.15
N ILE A 358 -11.01 11.64 13.15
CA ILE A 358 -9.55 11.44 13.02
C ILE A 358 -9.08 10.50 14.14
N GLY A 359 -8.22 9.53 13.79
CA GLY A 359 -7.76 8.46 14.68
C GLY A 359 -8.65 7.22 14.65
N THR A 360 -9.68 7.20 13.80
CA THR A 360 -10.40 5.99 13.41
C THR A 360 -10.12 5.67 11.94
N VAL A 361 -10.19 4.40 11.57
CA VAL A 361 -10.08 3.98 10.17
C VAL A 361 -11.43 4.05 9.44
N GLY A 362 -12.39 4.79 9.98
CA GLY A 362 -13.70 5.02 9.38
C GLY A 362 -14.75 3.98 9.71
N LYS A 363 -15.81 3.96 8.91
CA LYS A 363 -16.92 2.99 8.99
C LYS A 363 -16.77 1.89 7.95
N ALA A 364 -17.48 0.80 8.16
CA ALA A 364 -17.66 -0.24 7.16
C ALA A 364 -18.15 0.36 5.83
N GLY A 365 -17.49 -0.03 4.75
CA GLY A 365 -17.86 0.33 3.39
C GLY A 365 -19.18 -0.31 2.96
N ILE A 366 -19.67 0.08 1.78
CA ILE A 366 -20.92 -0.46 1.23
C ILE A 366 -20.79 -1.97 1.05
N GLY A 367 -21.70 -2.74 1.65
CA GLY A 367 -21.70 -4.21 1.58
C GLY A 367 -20.69 -4.91 2.48
N VAL A 368 -20.03 -4.18 3.38
CA VAL A 368 -19.08 -4.74 4.37
C VAL A 368 -19.73 -4.79 5.73
N THR A 369 -19.52 -5.88 6.46
CA THR A 369 -19.92 -6.05 7.86
C THR A 369 -18.68 -6.23 8.71
N ILE A 370 -18.57 -5.46 9.79
CA ILE A 370 -17.50 -5.54 10.78
C ILE A 370 -18.10 -5.89 12.14
N LYS A 371 -17.51 -6.83 12.85
CA LYS A 371 -17.79 -7.10 14.27
C LYS A 371 -16.49 -7.24 15.05
N ILE A 372 -16.56 -7.07 16.35
CA ILE A 372 -15.44 -7.33 17.26
C ILE A 372 -15.75 -8.62 18.02
N SER A 373 -14.79 -9.55 18.05
CA SER A 373 -14.91 -10.78 18.83
C SER A 373 -14.77 -10.51 20.34
N ASP A 374 -15.06 -11.50 21.16
CA ASP A 374 -14.90 -11.41 22.62
C ASP A 374 -13.44 -11.17 23.03
N GLU A 375 -12.48 -11.64 22.21
CA GLU A 375 -11.04 -11.41 22.40
C GLU A 375 -10.57 -10.05 21.87
N GLY A 376 -11.47 -9.27 21.27
CA GLY A 376 -11.16 -7.94 20.72
C GLY A 376 -10.64 -7.96 19.27
N GLU A 377 -10.71 -9.11 18.58
CA GLU A 377 -10.33 -9.21 17.18
C GLU A 377 -11.38 -8.57 16.26
N ILE A 378 -10.90 -7.87 15.25
CA ILE A 378 -11.75 -7.34 14.16
C ILE A 378 -12.07 -8.49 13.20
N LEU A 379 -13.36 -8.81 13.06
CA LEU A 379 -13.85 -9.76 12.10
C LEU A 379 -14.56 -9.01 10.97
N CYS A 380 -14.27 -9.41 9.73
CA CYS A 380 -14.81 -8.77 8.54
C CYS A 380 -15.54 -9.78 7.65
N ARG A 381 -16.68 -9.37 7.05
CA ARG A 381 -17.38 -10.16 6.05
C ARG A 381 -17.91 -9.27 4.94
N CYS A 382 -17.62 -9.65 3.69
CA CYS A 382 -18.13 -9.01 2.47
C CYS A 382 -18.03 -9.98 1.29
N GLU A 383 -18.64 -9.63 0.17
CA GLU A 383 -18.54 -10.41 -1.08
C GLU A 383 -17.14 -10.35 -1.72
N GLY A 384 -16.38 -9.28 -1.41
CA GLY A 384 -15.03 -9.05 -1.93
C GLY A 384 -13.91 -9.78 -1.15
N MET A 385 -14.17 -10.93 -0.54
CA MET A 385 -13.13 -11.69 0.18
C MET A 385 -12.35 -12.61 -0.77
N MET A 386 -11.08 -12.92 -0.45
CA MET A 386 -10.28 -13.89 -1.20
C MET A 386 -10.97 -15.27 -1.24
N LEU A 387 -10.56 -16.14 -2.17
CA LEU A 387 -10.98 -17.53 -2.21
C LEU A 387 -10.26 -18.41 -1.17
N GLY A 388 -9.14 -17.93 -0.64
CA GLY A 388 -8.24 -18.64 0.26
C GLY A 388 -6.78 -18.41 -0.17
N TYR A 389 -5.83 -19.09 0.49
CA TYR A 389 -4.42 -19.06 0.11
C TYR A 389 -4.07 -20.22 -0.83
N TYR A 390 -3.32 -19.90 -1.88
CA TYR A 390 -2.92 -20.86 -2.90
C TYR A 390 -2.04 -21.96 -2.32
N LYS A 391 -2.42 -23.24 -2.53
CA LYS A 391 -1.76 -24.44 -2.00
C LYS A 391 -1.64 -24.47 -0.45
N ASP A 392 -2.51 -23.73 0.26
CA ASP A 392 -2.46 -23.62 1.71
C ASP A 392 -3.88 -23.66 2.31
N PRO A 393 -4.52 -24.84 2.30
CA PRO A 393 -5.91 -24.99 2.80
C PRO A 393 -6.01 -24.80 4.31
N GLU A 394 -4.98 -25.12 5.08
CA GLU A 394 -4.97 -25.00 6.53
C GLU A 394 -5.10 -23.53 6.95
N HIS A 395 -4.18 -22.68 6.51
CA HIS A 395 -4.28 -21.25 6.79
C HIS A 395 -5.49 -20.58 6.12
N SER A 396 -6.00 -21.14 5.02
CA SER A 396 -7.24 -20.63 4.42
C SER A 396 -8.43 -20.84 5.35
N ALA A 397 -8.53 -22.02 5.98
CA ALA A 397 -9.58 -22.34 6.95
C ALA A 397 -9.42 -21.56 8.27
N GLU A 398 -8.18 -21.24 8.66
CA GLU A 398 -7.92 -20.35 9.80
C GLU A 398 -8.30 -18.90 9.51
N ALA A 399 -8.08 -18.43 8.25
CA ALA A 399 -8.35 -17.06 7.87
C ALA A 399 -9.84 -16.77 7.70
N ILE A 400 -10.62 -17.71 7.14
CA ILE A 400 -12.05 -17.56 6.91
C ILE A 400 -12.77 -18.72 7.57
N ASP A 401 -13.56 -18.42 8.60
CA ASP A 401 -14.31 -19.43 9.36
C ASP A 401 -15.51 -20.00 8.58
N ALA A 402 -16.15 -21.02 9.16
CA ALA A 402 -17.31 -21.69 8.55
C ALA A 402 -18.55 -20.78 8.40
N GLU A 403 -18.62 -19.68 9.15
CA GLU A 403 -19.67 -18.66 9.05
C GLU A 403 -19.35 -17.59 8.00
N GLY A 404 -18.16 -17.64 7.37
CA GLY A 404 -17.68 -16.71 6.37
C GLY A 404 -17.09 -15.41 6.94
N TRP A 405 -16.65 -15.40 8.19
CA TRP A 405 -15.93 -14.27 8.77
C TRP A 405 -14.44 -14.41 8.52
N LEU A 406 -13.85 -13.33 8.04
CA LEU A 406 -12.40 -13.17 7.94
C LEU A 406 -11.83 -12.78 9.31
N HIS A 407 -10.96 -13.63 9.83
CA HIS A 407 -10.13 -13.37 11.00
C HIS A 407 -8.93 -12.51 10.60
N THR A 408 -8.98 -11.22 10.94
CA THR A 408 -8.02 -10.25 10.44
C THR A 408 -6.70 -10.24 11.18
N GLY A 409 -6.68 -10.79 12.40
CA GLY A 409 -5.56 -10.71 13.33
C GLY A 409 -5.30 -9.29 13.85
N ASP A 410 -6.08 -8.30 13.43
CA ASP A 410 -6.06 -6.93 13.95
C ASP A 410 -7.06 -6.81 15.10
N MET A 411 -6.69 -6.09 16.16
CA MET A 411 -7.55 -5.78 17.32
C MET A 411 -8.16 -4.39 17.16
N GLY A 412 -9.40 -4.23 17.60
CA GLY A 412 -10.07 -2.95 17.49
C GLY A 412 -11.29 -2.77 18.36
N LYS A 413 -11.90 -1.60 18.22
CA LYS A 413 -13.19 -1.27 18.86
C LYS A 413 -14.03 -0.41 17.94
N LEU A 414 -15.34 -0.61 18.01
CA LEU A 414 -16.34 0.21 17.32
C LEU A 414 -16.91 1.25 18.31
N ASP A 415 -17.03 2.50 17.87
CA ASP A 415 -17.78 3.48 18.62
C ASP A 415 -19.31 3.32 18.39
N LYS A 416 -20.11 4.13 19.10
CA LYS A 416 -21.58 4.09 19.01
C LYS A 416 -22.12 4.42 17.63
N GLU A 417 -21.32 5.12 16.80
CA GLU A 417 -21.66 5.45 15.43
C GLU A 417 -21.13 4.43 14.41
N GLY A 418 -20.41 3.39 14.84
CA GLY A 418 -19.83 2.35 14.00
C GLY A 418 -18.47 2.70 13.37
N TYR A 419 -17.76 3.72 13.91
CA TYR A 419 -16.39 4.00 13.50
C TYR A 419 -15.41 3.04 14.18
N LEU A 420 -14.54 2.44 13.38
CA LEU A 420 -13.54 1.47 13.83
C LEU A 420 -12.24 2.17 14.23
N THR A 421 -11.76 1.89 15.44
CA THR A 421 -10.41 2.23 15.88
C THR A 421 -9.59 0.96 16.00
N ILE A 422 -8.46 0.88 15.31
CA ILE A 422 -7.50 -0.23 15.46
C ILE A 422 -6.68 0.01 16.71
N THR A 423 -6.62 -1.00 17.59
CA THR A 423 -5.89 -0.94 18.88
C THR A 423 -4.59 -1.74 18.85
N GLY A 424 -4.35 -2.55 17.83
CA GLY A 424 -3.13 -3.32 17.67
C GLY A 424 -3.28 -4.52 16.75
N ARG A 425 -2.28 -5.41 16.79
CA ARG A 425 -2.34 -6.75 16.21
C ARG A 425 -2.25 -7.79 17.31
N MET A 426 -3.02 -8.87 17.21
CA MET A 426 -3.00 -9.96 18.17
C MET A 426 -1.58 -10.51 18.36
N LYS A 427 -0.86 -10.75 17.25
CA LYS A 427 0.51 -11.30 17.25
C LYS A 427 1.59 -10.30 17.70
N ASP A 428 1.30 -9.01 17.70
CA ASP A 428 2.24 -7.96 18.10
C ASP A 428 2.13 -7.62 19.60
N VAL A 429 1.06 -8.06 20.25
CA VAL A 429 0.91 -7.91 21.70
C VAL A 429 1.93 -8.80 22.40
N PHE A 430 2.81 -8.19 23.18
CA PHE A 430 3.84 -8.92 23.91
C PHE A 430 3.60 -8.96 25.42
N LYS A 431 4.15 -9.99 26.04
CA LYS A 431 4.07 -10.19 27.49
C LYS A 431 5.36 -9.72 28.15
N THR A 432 5.26 -8.76 29.07
CA THR A 432 6.40 -8.29 29.86
C THR A 432 6.86 -9.35 30.88
N ALA A 433 8.06 -9.19 31.46
CA ALA A 433 8.58 -10.05 32.52
C ALA A 433 7.65 -10.14 33.74
N LYS A 434 6.82 -9.13 33.95
CA LYS A 434 5.81 -9.10 35.05
C LYS A 434 4.50 -9.78 34.67
N GLY A 435 4.44 -10.46 33.54
CA GLY A 435 3.26 -11.19 33.07
C GLY A 435 2.13 -10.31 32.50
N LYS A 436 2.36 -9.01 32.29
CA LYS A 436 1.37 -8.08 31.74
C LYS A 436 1.47 -7.98 30.22
N TYR A 437 0.34 -7.91 29.54
CA TYR A 437 0.27 -7.74 28.09
C TYR A 437 0.34 -6.26 27.72
N VAL A 438 1.10 -5.94 26.69
CA VAL A 438 1.28 -4.58 26.15
C VAL A 438 1.02 -4.61 24.63
N ALA A 439 0.12 -3.75 24.18
CA ALA A 439 -0.11 -3.48 22.75
C ALA A 439 0.81 -2.32 22.32
N PRO A 440 1.78 -2.54 21.44
CA PRO A 440 2.77 -1.52 21.07
C PRO A 440 2.21 -0.40 20.19
N VAL A 441 1.25 -0.69 19.31
CA VAL A 441 0.74 0.25 18.32
C VAL A 441 0.18 1.56 18.89
N PRO A 442 -0.63 1.54 19.98
CA PRO A 442 -1.09 2.79 20.60
C PRO A 442 0.07 3.65 21.14
N ILE A 443 1.09 3.00 21.72
CA ILE A 443 2.28 3.68 22.24
C ILE A 443 3.08 4.33 21.12
N GLU A 444 3.25 3.59 20.02
CA GLU A 444 3.90 4.06 18.79
C GLU A 444 3.14 5.24 18.18
N GLY A 445 1.81 5.19 18.16
CA GLY A 445 0.97 6.29 17.68
C GLY A 445 1.16 7.59 18.49
N LEU A 446 1.34 7.48 19.80
CA LEU A 446 1.60 8.62 20.67
C LEU A 446 3.04 9.16 20.53
N LEU A 447 4.04 8.28 20.50
CA LEU A 447 5.44 8.68 20.40
C LEU A 447 5.80 9.22 19.00
N GLY A 448 5.20 8.67 17.95
CA GLY A 448 5.38 9.10 16.56
C GLY A 448 4.81 10.51 16.25
N GLN A 449 4.18 11.18 17.22
CA GLN A 449 3.82 12.58 17.11
C GLN A 449 5.05 13.51 17.17
N GLU A 450 6.19 13.02 17.71
CA GLU A 450 7.43 13.79 17.77
C GLU A 450 8.05 13.93 16.36
N PRO A 451 8.15 15.16 15.81
CA PRO A 451 8.51 15.36 14.40
C PRO A 451 9.92 14.92 14.01
N ILE A 452 10.83 14.75 14.97
CA ILE A 452 12.20 14.26 14.68
C ILE A 452 12.28 12.75 14.51
N ILE A 453 11.20 12.03 14.84
CA ILE A 453 11.12 10.58 14.67
C ILE A 453 10.61 10.26 13.27
N GLU A 454 11.43 9.56 12.48
CA GLU A 454 11.06 9.08 11.16
C GLU A 454 10.36 7.72 11.22
N GLN A 455 10.92 6.79 12.00
CA GLN A 455 10.37 5.46 12.22
C GLN A 455 10.56 5.06 13.68
N LEU A 456 9.66 4.23 14.19
CA LEU A 456 9.79 3.72 15.56
C LEU A 456 9.14 2.33 15.70
N CYS A 457 9.65 1.58 16.67
CA CYS A 457 9.11 0.28 17.04
C CYS A 457 9.22 0.11 18.55
N VAL A 458 8.11 -0.18 19.22
CA VAL A 458 8.11 -0.47 20.66
C VAL A 458 8.25 -1.98 20.85
N ILE A 459 9.27 -2.39 21.59
CA ILE A 459 9.56 -3.78 21.96
C ILE A 459 9.52 -3.97 23.46
N GLY A 460 9.36 -5.21 23.93
CA GLY A 460 9.31 -5.44 25.37
C GLY A 460 9.01 -6.87 25.80
N TYR A 461 9.06 -7.83 24.86
CA TYR A 461 8.84 -9.24 25.19
C TYR A 461 9.84 -9.71 26.24
N GLY A 462 9.35 -10.22 27.38
CA GLY A 462 10.18 -10.66 28.50
C GLY A 462 10.94 -9.55 29.24
N MET A 463 10.82 -8.29 28.84
CA MET A 463 11.46 -7.16 29.52
C MET A 463 10.64 -6.65 30.71
N PRO A 464 11.25 -6.05 31.74
CA PRO A 464 10.53 -5.44 32.87
C PRO A 464 9.57 -4.32 32.47
N GLN A 465 9.92 -3.54 31.44
CA GLN A 465 9.14 -2.47 30.81
C GLN A 465 9.49 -2.35 29.32
N PRO A 466 8.57 -1.84 28.48
CA PRO A 466 8.82 -1.59 27.08
C PRO A 466 9.97 -0.60 26.83
N ILE A 467 10.59 -0.72 25.66
CA ILE A 467 11.61 0.19 25.14
C ILE A 467 11.16 0.64 23.73
N ALA A 468 11.35 1.91 23.41
CA ALA A 468 11.14 2.42 22.06
C ALA A 468 12.45 2.45 21.28
N LEU A 469 12.49 1.74 20.16
CA LEU A 469 13.55 1.85 19.16
C LEU A 469 13.15 2.97 18.19
N VAL A 470 14.03 3.91 17.92
CA VAL A 470 13.71 5.11 17.15
C VAL A 470 14.76 5.34 16.07
N GLN A 471 14.32 5.45 14.82
CA GLN A 471 15.09 6.03 13.74
C GLN A 471 14.72 7.50 13.61
N LEU A 472 15.71 8.37 13.72
CA LEU A 472 15.52 9.81 13.58
C LEU A 472 15.58 10.24 12.11
N ALA A 473 14.92 11.36 11.81
CA ALA A 473 15.10 12.06 10.55
C ALA A 473 16.57 12.49 10.40
N GLU A 474 17.07 12.53 9.17
CA GLU A 474 18.48 12.82 8.87
C GLU A 474 18.95 14.16 9.46
N SER A 475 18.09 15.18 9.41
CA SER A 475 18.38 16.49 10.00
C SER A 475 18.57 16.43 11.52
N ALA A 476 17.81 15.58 12.21
CA ALA A 476 17.93 15.37 13.65
C ALA A 476 19.16 14.52 14.00
N MET A 477 19.51 13.52 13.18
CA MET A 477 20.73 12.72 13.35
C MET A 477 22.01 13.56 13.26
N LYS A 478 22.00 14.62 12.43
CA LYS A 478 23.11 15.57 12.26
C LYS A 478 23.07 16.73 13.27
N GLY A 479 22.02 16.84 14.07
CA GLY A 479 21.78 17.91 15.02
C GLY A 479 22.55 17.78 16.34
N ASN A 480 22.31 18.74 17.26
CA ASN A 480 22.86 18.68 18.61
C ASN A 480 22.22 17.54 19.41
N ARG A 481 23.03 16.57 19.87
CA ARG A 481 22.57 15.41 20.62
C ARG A 481 21.84 15.76 21.92
N GLU A 482 22.28 16.80 22.63
CA GLU A 482 21.63 17.19 23.89
C GLU A 482 20.23 17.71 23.64
N GLU A 483 20.03 18.51 22.60
CA GLU A 483 18.73 19.03 22.20
C GLU A 483 17.80 17.89 21.71
N VAL A 484 18.32 16.95 20.93
CA VAL A 484 17.58 15.77 20.48
C VAL A 484 17.18 14.91 21.67
N ASN A 485 18.08 14.65 22.62
CA ASN A 485 17.80 13.88 23.83
C ASN A 485 16.70 14.54 24.67
N ALA A 486 16.79 15.87 24.86
CA ALA A 486 15.78 16.60 25.62
C ALA A 486 14.38 16.51 24.97
N ARG A 487 14.31 16.58 23.65
CA ARG A 487 13.05 16.42 22.90
C ARG A 487 12.47 15.01 23.03
N LEU A 488 13.30 13.97 22.85
CA LEU A 488 12.89 12.58 22.97
C LEU A 488 12.41 12.26 24.40
N GLU A 489 13.14 12.77 25.42
CA GLU A 489 12.73 12.61 26.81
C GLU A 489 11.40 13.30 27.11
N ALA A 490 11.21 14.53 26.65
CA ALA A 490 9.94 15.23 26.80
C ALA A 490 8.79 14.48 26.11
N ALA A 491 9.03 13.89 24.94
CA ALA A 491 8.06 13.07 24.24
C ALA A 491 7.72 11.79 25.05
N ARG A 492 8.73 11.09 25.59
CA ARG A 492 8.53 9.90 26.42
C ARG A 492 7.72 10.20 27.69
N VAL A 493 8.03 11.30 28.40
CA VAL A 493 7.27 11.72 29.58
C VAL A 493 5.81 11.95 29.22
N ARG A 494 5.55 12.74 28.20
CA ARG A 494 4.20 13.05 27.71
C ARG A 494 3.40 11.79 27.32
N VAL A 495 4.07 10.79 26.73
CA VAL A 495 3.46 9.51 26.38
C VAL A 495 3.20 8.69 27.64
N ASN A 496 4.18 8.57 28.53
CA ASN A 496 4.08 7.79 29.77
C ASN A 496 2.99 8.29 30.73
N ASP A 497 2.68 9.58 30.69
CA ASP A 497 1.59 10.18 31.50
C ASP A 497 0.20 9.67 31.08
N GLN A 498 0.08 9.14 29.85
CA GLN A 498 -1.17 8.59 29.31
C GLN A 498 -1.23 7.06 29.41
N LEU A 499 -0.17 6.40 29.89
CA LEU A 499 -0.06 4.95 29.89
C LEU A 499 -0.18 4.35 31.29
N GLU A 500 -0.75 3.16 31.35
CA GLU A 500 -0.72 2.34 32.56
C GLU A 500 0.73 1.98 32.94
N SER A 501 0.99 1.77 34.20
CA SER A 501 2.32 1.59 34.77
C SER A 501 3.15 0.50 34.08
N HIS A 502 2.51 -0.59 33.64
CA HIS A 502 3.18 -1.72 32.99
C HIS A 502 3.49 -1.46 31.50
N ALA A 503 2.80 -0.51 30.87
CA ALA A 503 2.98 -0.12 29.46
C ALA A 503 3.93 1.07 29.29
N LYS A 504 4.37 1.71 30.39
CA LYS A 504 5.27 2.86 30.34
C LYS A 504 6.61 2.50 29.71
N ILE A 505 7.06 3.34 28.79
CA ILE A 505 8.36 3.21 28.10
C ILE A 505 9.48 3.51 29.10
N ARG A 506 10.38 2.55 29.32
CA ARG A 506 11.58 2.71 30.15
C ARG A 506 12.53 3.74 29.57
N GLY A 507 12.78 3.62 28.26
CA GLY A 507 13.72 4.49 27.56
C GLY A 507 13.59 4.40 26.05
N ILE A 508 14.37 5.23 25.36
CA ILE A 508 14.40 5.33 23.90
C ILE A 508 15.80 4.98 23.42
N LEU A 509 15.92 4.01 22.51
CA LEU A 509 17.14 3.67 21.81
C LEU A 509 17.11 4.31 20.42
N VAL A 510 18.01 5.25 20.17
CA VAL A 510 18.22 5.80 18.83
C VAL A 510 19.10 4.84 18.03
N VAL A 511 18.52 4.25 16.98
CA VAL A 511 19.22 3.27 16.14
C VAL A 511 20.19 3.96 15.18
N LYS A 512 21.35 3.35 14.97
CA LYS A 512 22.39 3.87 14.06
C LYS A 512 22.12 3.52 12.62
N THR A 513 21.75 2.28 12.38
CA THR A 513 21.50 1.76 11.03
C THR A 513 20.06 2.03 10.62
N PRO A 514 19.82 2.77 9.53
CA PRO A 514 18.47 2.99 9.02
C PRO A 514 17.76 1.69 8.67
N TRP A 515 16.48 1.62 8.96
CA TRP A 515 15.65 0.48 8.60
C TRP A 515 15.22 0.60 7.14
N ASN A 516 15.50 -0.43 6.37
CA ASN A 516 15.15 -0.48 4.95
C ASN A 516 14.77 -1.92 4.53
N ILE A 517 14.44 -2.09 3.26
CA ILE A 517 14.06 -3.40 2.70
C ILE A 517 15.29 -4.28 2.55
N GLU A 518 16.44 -3.68 2.19
CA GLU A 518 17.70 -4.39 1.89
C GLU A 518 18.26 -5.10 3.12
N ASN A 519 18.21 -4.45 4.30
CA ASN A 519 18.64 -5.08 5.56
C ASN A 519 17.54 -5.98 6.18
N GLY A 520 16.43 -6.16 5.49
CA GLY A 520 15.37 -7.08 5.86
C GLY A 520 14.44 -6.59 6.97
N VAL A 521 14.72 -5.44 7.60
CA VAL A 521 13.90 -4.89 8.71
C VAL A 521 12.53 -4.40 8.24
N LEU A 522 12.45 -3.90 7.00
CA LEU A 522 11.18 -3.52 6.41
C LEU A 522 10.67 -4.59 5.43
N THR A 523 9.35 -4.70 5.34
CA THR A 523 8.70 -5.41 4.24
C THR A 523 8.79 -4.59 2.95
N PRO A 524 8.54 -5.19 1.75
CA PRO A 524 8.41 -4.42 0.51
C PRO A 524 7.36 -3.29 0.57
N THR A 525 6.40 -3.40 1.48
CA THR A 525 5.37 -2.36 1.76
C THR A 525 5.80 -1.38 2.86
N MET A 526 7.09 -1.34 3.20
CA MET A 526 7.68 -0.43 4.21
C MET A 526 7.14 -0.63 5.64
N LYS A 527 6.58 -1.79 5.94
CA LYS A 527 6.15 -2.16 7.31
C LYS A 527 7.32 -2.76 8.09
N ILE A 528 7.45 -2.37 9.35
CA ILE A 528 8.50 -2.88 10.26
C ILE A 528 8.21 -4.35 10.61
N LYS A 529 9.20 -5.19 10.45
CA LYS A 529 9.18 -6.58 10.93
C LYS A 529 9.61 -6.61 12.41
N ARG A 530 8.67 -6.36 13.30
CA ARG A 530 8.89 -6.25 14.76
C ARG A 530 9.70 -7.40 15.33
N HIS A 531 9.38 -8.65 14.95
CA HIS A 531 10.06 -9.83 15.46
C HIS A 531 11.57 -9.82 15.22
N LEU A 532 12.05 -9.24 14.10
CA LEU A 532 13.49 -9.13 13.83
C LEU A 532 14.15 -8.10 14.77
N LEU A 533 13.46 -7.01 15.06
CA LEU A 533 13.93 -6.01 16.00
C LEU A 533 13.92 -6.55 17.44
N GLU A 534 12.88 -7.29 17.84
CA GLU A 534 12.83 -7.96 19.14
C GLU A 534 13.97 -8.94 19.32
N GLN A 535 14.28 -9.74 18.29
CA GLN A 535 15.43 -10.67 18.31
C GLN A 535 16.76 -9.91 18.40
N LYS A 536 16.96 -8.90 17.55
CA LYS A 536 18.22 -8.11 17.51
C LYS A 536 18.48 -7.41 18.85
N TYR A 537 17.44 -6.86 19.46
CA TYR A 537 17.55 -6.05 20.67
C TYR A 537 17.06 -6.75 21.94
N ALA A 538 16.92 -8.07 21.93
CA ALA A 538 16.42 -8.86 23.06
C ALA A 538 17.16 -8.58 24.38
N GLN A 539 18.49 -8.38 24.33
CA GLN A 539 19.33 -8.13 25.51
C GLN A 539 19.46 -6.66 25.92
N VAL A 540 18.90 -5.73 25.14
CA VAL A 540 19.04 -4.29 25.41
C VAL A 540 18.38 -3.91 26.73
N GLY A 541 17.24 -4.57 27.07
CA GLY A 541 16.56 -4.35 28.35
C GLY A 541 17.43 -4.63 29.57
N ASP A 542 18.22 -5.70 29.54
CA ASP A 542 19.09 -6.12 30.64
C ASP A 542 20.34 -5.24 30.78
N ARG A 543 20.83 -4.71 29.64
CA ARG A 543 22.02 -3.86 29.57
C ARG A 543 21.72 -2.37 29.63
N TRP A 544 20.46 -1.99 29.87
CA TRP A 544 20.05 -0.58 29.84
C TRP A 544 20.71 0.21 30.97
N PRO A 545 21.43 1.31 30.69
CA PRO A 545 22.05 2.14 31.71
C PRO A 545 20.99 2.70 32.66
N SER A 546 21.19 2.54 33.97
CA SER A 546 20.22 2.98 34.97
C SER A 546 20.04 4.50 35.06
N SER A 547 21.03 5.26 34.58
CA SER A 547 21.04 6.72 34.62
C SER A 547 20.62 7.40 33.31
N GLN A 548 20.38 6.65 32.24
CA GLN A 548 20.06 7.20 30.92
C GLN A 548 18.67 6.79 30.46
N VAL A 549 17.96 7.75 29.91
CA VAL A 549 16.63 7.54 29.34
C VAL A 549 16.70 7.45 27.82
N VAL A 550 17.59 8.20 27.20
CA VAL A 550 17.87 8.13 25.76
C VAL A 550 19.26 7.57 25.57
N VAL A 551 19.36 6.47 24.83
CA VAL A 551 20.61 5.77 24.50
C VAL A 551 20.78 5.80 22.98
N TRP A 552 21.99 5.96 22.53
CA TRP A 552 22.35 5.89 21.11
C TRP A 552 23.09 4.59 20.84
N GLU A 553 22.66 3.87 19.80
CA GLU A 553 23.35 2.66 19.32
C GLU A 553 24.77 3.07 18.83
N GLU A 554 25.82 2.38 19.30
CA GLU A 554 27.23 2.64 18.98
C GLU A 554 27.64 2.21 17.56
#